data_80f8d31a85b3abed8836b4ccdc221846
#
_entry.id   80f8d31a85b3abed8836b4ccdc221846
#
_cell.length_a   1.000
_cell.length_b   1.000
_cell.length_c   1.000
_cell.angle_alpha   90.00
_cell.angle_beta   90.00
_cell.angle_gamma   90.00
#
_symmetry.space_group_name_H-M   'P 1'
#
loop_
_entity.id
_entity.type
_entity.pdbx_description
1 polymer ?
#
loop_
_entity_poly.entity_id
_entity_poly.type
_entity_poly.pdbx_seq_one_letter_code
_entity_poly.pdbx_strand_id
1 'polypeptide(L)'
;ALRDRNMEYILEMGVKQSDAGAQILDVNVGLPEINEPELMKETVYQLQSILDAPLQIDTTNMEAMEQALRIYNGKPMINSVNGKQEIMKQVFPLAKKYGGVVVGLALDEDGIPDTVEGRLAIAEKIYKTGESYGIARKDIVIDALTMTMSTDSNSANVTLETVRRIKAQGGRTVLGVSNISFGLPQREIITSAFFTMAMQAGLSAGIVNPNSQAMMQAYDTFRVLGGYDAQCMSYVEKYSAMKVVSTTVKAGEAADKSEKQAPGSTSGGMDLKTCIIKGLKEPAYKVTKKMLEEKEPLEIINTELVPALDIVGKGFEKGTMFLPQLLMSAEAAKAGFAAVKEFMEAKGSDQQKKGTVVIATVKGDIHDIGKNIVKVLLENYGYDVIDLGKDVPPETVAEKVVETHAPLLGLSALMTTTVVNMEETIRQVRKAAPWCKIVVGGAVLTKEYADMIGADYYGKDAMQTVYYAESLLNNGGAK
;
A
#
# COMPACT_ATOMS: atom_id res chain seq x y z
N ALA A 1 12.43 -30.36 -17.24
CA ALA A 1 12.28 -30.72 -15.82
C ALA A 1 11.24 -31.83 -15.65
N LEU A 2 9.98 -31.62 -16.11
CA LEU A 2 8.90 -32.61 -15.91
C LEU A 2 9.22 -33.96 -16.59
N ARG A 3 9.74 -33.96 -17.84
CA ARG A 3 10.14 -35.20 -18.54
C ARG A 3 11.28 -35.93 -17.84
N ASP A 4 12.22 -35.19 -17.27
CA ASP A 4 13.39 -35.74 -16.58
C ASP A 4 13.13 -36.00 -15.09
N ARG A 5 11.89 -35.80 -14.63
CA ARG A 5 11.47 -35.87 -13.22
C ARG A 5 12.40 -35.07 -12.30
N ASN A 6 12.88 -33.91 -12.78
CA ASN A 6 13.71 -33.01 -11.96
C ASN A 6 12.82 -32.28 -10.96
N MET A 7 12.52 -32.94 -9.87
CA MET A 7 11.65 -32.43 -8.80
C MET A 7 12.29 -31.25 -8.09
N GLU A 8 13.61 -31.23 -7.91
CA GLU A 8 14.32 -30.10 -7.30
C GLU A 8 14.03 -28.78 -8.01
N TYR A 9 14.10 -28.78 -9.35
CA TYR A 9 13.74 -27.59 -10.16
C TYR A 9 12.29 -27.16 -9.97
N ILE A 10 11.35 -28.12 -9.88
CA ILE A 10 9.93 -27.81 -9.67
C ILE A 10 9.71 -27.16 -8.30
N LEU A 11 10.35 -27.69 -7.28
CA LEU A 11 10.29 -27.16 -5.92
C LEU A 11 10.92 -25.74 -5.83
N GLU A 12 12.07 -25.56 -6.46
CA GLU A 12 12.71 -24.24 -6.57
C GLU A 12 11.81 -23.20 -7.24
N MET A 13 11.12 -23.59 -8.32
CA MET A 13 10.13 -22.73 -8.99
C MET A 13 8.95 -22.40 -8.08
N GLY A 14 8.45 -23.36 -7.32
CA GLY A 14 7.38 -23.15 -6.34
C GLY A 14 7.78 -22.14 -5.25
N VAL A 15 8.96 -22.33 -4.65
CA VAL A 15 9.52 -21.40 -3.65
C VAL A 15 9.68 -20.01 -4.25
N LYS A 16 10.29 -19.89 -5.43
CA LYS A 16 10.51 -18.61 -6.10
C LYS A 16 9.22 -17.86 -6.41
N GLN A 17 8.16 -18.57 -6.80
CA GLN A 17 6.85 -17.95 -7.05
C GLN A 17 6.17 -17.52 -5.74
N SER A 18 6.27 -18.33 -4.69
CA SER A 18 5.76 -17.97 -3.37
C SER A 18 6.46 -16.74 -2.80
N ASP A 19 7.79 -16.68 -2.89
CA ASP A 19 8.61 -15.55 -2.46
C ASP A 19 8.31 -14.26 -3.26
N ALA A 20 7.96 -14.43 -4.54
CA ALA A 20 7.53 -13.33 -5.39
C ALA A 20 6.10 -12.82 -5.07
N GLY A 21 5.37 -13.47 -4.14
CA GLY A 21 4.07 -13.03 -3.63
C GLY A 21 2.87 -13.76 -4.23
N ALA A 22 3.05 -14.94 -4.85
CA ALA A 22 1.92 -15.77 -5.25
C ALA A 22 1.18 -16.28 -4.00
N GLN A 23 -0.15 -16.09 -3.97
CA GLN A 23 -0.99 -16.56 -2.86
C GLN A 23 -1.50 -17.99 -3.06
N ILE A 24 -1.53 -18.46 -4.30
CA ILE A 24 -1.91 -19.82 -4.72
C ILE A 24 -0.95 -20.21 -5.84
N LEU A 25 -0.47 -21.45 -5.84
CA LEU A 25 0.37 -21.96 -6.92
C LEU A 25 -0.46 -22.85 -7.85
N ASP A 26 -0.40 -22.56 -9.16
CA ASP A 26 -1.03 -23.37 -10.20
C ASP A 26 -0.10 -24.52 -10.60
N VAL A 27 -0.58 -25.75 -10.42
CA VAL A 27 0.18 -26.98 -10.66
C VAL A 27 -0.38 -27.70 -11.87
N ASN A 28 0.33 -27.61 -13.00
CA ASN A 28 0.04 -28.33 -14.23
C ASN A 28 1.27 -29.17 -14.62
N VAL A 29 1.07 -30.46 -14.74
CA VAL A 29 2.11 -31.43 -15.16
C VAL A 29 1.75 -32.21 -16.42
N GLY A 30 0.66 -31.81 -17.09
CA GLY A 30 0.14 -32.48 -18.29
C GLY A 30 1.06 -32.31 -19.50
N LEU A 31 1.83 -33.32 -19.82
CA LEU A 31 2.65 -33.39 -21.02
C LEU A 31 2.40 -34.71 -21.75
N PRO A 32 2.48 -34.73 -23.11
CA PRO A 32 2.47 -35.98 -23.84
C PRO A 32 3.57 -36.94 -23.35
N GLU A 33 3.28 -38.24 -23.29
CA GLU A 33 4.22 -39.31 -22.95
C GLU A 33 4.66 -39.39 -21.45
N ILE A 34 3.99 -38.63 -20.57
CA ILE A 34 4.24 -38.71 -19.12
C ILE A 34 3.07 -39.43 -18.43
N ASN A 35 3.37 -40.20 -17.37
CA ASN A 35 2.36 -40.68 -16.44
C ASN A 35 1.87 -39.53 -15.55
N GLU A 36 0.90 -38.77 -16.05
CA GLU A 36 0.38 -37.56 -15.40
C GLU A 36 -0.18 -37.81 -14.00
N PRO A 37 -1.00 -38.89 -13.76
CA PRO A 37 -1.54 -39.16 -12.43
C PRO A 37 -0.47 -39.33 -11.37
N GLU A 38 0.59 -40.10 -11.65
CA GLU A 38 1.70 -40.33 -10.74
C GLU A 38 2.50 -39.05 -10.48
N LEU A 39 2.84 -38.32 -11.56
CA LEU A 39 3.64 -37.09 -11.46
C LEU A 39 2.88 -35.97 -10.76
N MET A 40 1.58 -35.82 -11.01
CA MET A 40 0.73 -34.82 -10.34
C MET A 40 0.68 -35.11 -8.83
N LYS A 41 0.44 -36.37 -8.46
CA LYS A 41 0.45 -36.79 -7.05
C LYS A 41 1.80 -36.49 -6.38
N GLU A 42 2.91 -36.87 -7.02
CA GLU A 42 4.25 -36.63 -6.50
C GLU A 42 4.53 -35.14 -6.35
N THR A 43 4.23 -34.34 -7.37
CA THR A 43 4.45 -32.89 -7.36
C THR A 43 3.65 -32.20 -6.25
N VAL A 44 2.37 -32.52 -6.09
CA VAL A 44 1.52 -31.97 -5.03
C VAL A 44 2.06 -32.34 -3.66
N TYR A 45 2.43 -33.60 -3.45
CA TYR A 45 3.01 -34.06 -2.17
C TYR A 45 4.28 -33.31 -1.83
N GLN A 46 5.20 -33.19 -2.77
CA GLN A 46 6.49 -32.53 -2.56
C GLN A 46 6.32 -31.02 -2.32
N LEU A 47 5.49 -30.34 -3.10
CA LEU A 47 5.23 -28.90 -2.91
C LEU A 47 4.60 -28.63 -1.53
N GLN A 48 3.62 -29.43 -1.10
CA GLN A 48 3.01 -29.27 0.22
C GLN A 48 3.93 -29.66 1.39
N SER A 49 5.02 -30.35 1.14
CA SER A 49 6.01 -30.66 2.18
C SER A 49 6.92 -29.48 2.52
N ILE A 50 7.01 -28.48 1.64
CA ILE A 50 7.93 -27.33 1.79
C ILE A 50 7.25 -25.96 1.73
N LEU A 51 5.99 -25.88 1.27
CA LEU A 51 5.26 -24.64 1.08
C LEU A 51 3.90 -24.67 1.79
N ASP A 52 3.56 -23.57 2.45
CA ASP A 52 2.23 -23.36 3.06
C ASP A 52 1.21 -22.83 2.07
N ALA A 53 1.64 -22.40 0.86
CA ALA A 53 0.76 -21.84 -0.16
C ALA A 53 -0.25 -22.88 -0.65
N PRO A 54 -1.55 -22.58 -0.75
CA PRO A 54 -2.51 -23.46 -1.37
C PRO A 54 -2.16 -23.74 -2.84
N LEU A 55 -2.53 -24.94 -3.31
CA LEU A 55 -2.30 -25.34 -4.70
C LEU A 55 -3.61 -25.37 -5.49
N GLN A 56 -3.54 -24.93 -6.74
CA GLN A 56 -4.54 -25.18 -7.76
C GLN A 56 -4.12 -26.40 -8.57
N ILE A 57 -4.95 -27.42 -8.59
CA ILE A 57 -4.71 -28.66 -9.37
C ILE A 57 -5.27 -28.43 -10.77
N ASP A 58 -4.38 -28.20 -11.73
CA ASP A 58 -4.74 -27.88 -13.12
C ASP A 58 -4.51 -29.09 -14.02
N THR A 59 -5.58 -29.80 -14.31
CA THR A 59 -5.58 -30.98 -15.19
C THR A 59 -6.96 -31.29 -15.75
N THR A 60 -7.00 -31.82 -16.98
CA THR A 60 -8.18 -32.42 -17.61
C THR A 60 -8.24 -33.93 -17.39
N ASN A 61 -7.23 -34.55 -16.85
CA ASN A 61 -7.15 -35.97 -16.55
C ASN A 61 -7.82 -36.27 -15.19
N MET A 62 -8.97 -36.93 -15.21
CA MET A 62 -9.74 -37.21 -13.99
C MET A 62 -8.99 -38.10 -12.99
N GLU A 63 -8.18 -39.02 -13.47
CA GLU A 63 -7.37 -39.89 -12.61
C GLU A 63 -6.26 -39.06 -11.92
N ALA A 64 -5.57 -38.20 -12.67
CA ALA A 64 -4.55 -37.29 -12.10
C ALA A 64 -5.19 -36.36 -11.06
N MET A 65 -6.35 -35.81 -11.38
CA MET A 65 -7.11 -34.95 -10.46
C MET A 65 -7.46 -35.70 -9.17
N GLU A 66 -8.05 -36.90 -9.28
CA GLU A 66 -8.43 -37.67 -8.09
C GLU A 66 -7.23 -38.12 -7.26
N GLN A 67 -6.13 -38.56 -7.87
CA GLN A 67 -4.93 -38.95 -7.15
C GLN A 67 -4.29 -37.78 -6.39
N ALA A 68 -4.25 -36.60 -6.99
CA ALA A 68 -3.78 -35.39 -6.32
C ALA A 68 -4.70 -34.99 -5.14
N LEU A 69 -6.01 -34.95 -5.37
CA LEU A 69 -7.00 -34.57 -4.36
C LEU A 69 -7.00 -35.54 -3.16
N ARG A 70 -6.73 -36.82 -3.39
CA ARG A 70 -6.71 -37.86 -2.34
C ARG A 70 -5.62 -37.63 -1.29
N ILE A 71 -4.50 -37.04 -1.69
CA ILE A 71 -3.35 -36.80 -0.79
C ILE A 71 -3.26 -35.34 -0.36
N TYR A 72 -4.13 -34.49 -0.89
CA TYR A 72 -4.06 -33.05 -0.65
C TYR A 72 -4.40 -32.72 0.83
N ASN A 73 -3.50 -32.02 1.48
CA ASN A 73 -3.72 -31.53 2.84
C ASN A 73 -4.33 -30.12 2.81
N GLY A 74 -5.60 -30.01 3.19
CA GLY A 74 -6.33 -28.74 3.20
C GLY A 74 -7.44 -28.67 2.15
N LYS A 75 -7.74 -27.46 1.68
CA LYS A 75 -8.79 -27.19 0.69
C LYS A 75 -8.19 -26.85 -0.69
N PRO A 76 -8.15 -27.79 -1.62
CA PRO A 76 -7.57 -27.55 -2.94
C PRO A 76 -8.42 -26.63 -3.80
N MET A 77 -7.81 -26.01 -4.80
CA MET A 77 -8.51 -25.40 -5.93
C MET A 77 -8.41 -26.34 -7.13
N ILE A 78 -9.53 -26.61 -7.78
CA ILE A 78 -9.65 -27.59 -8.85
C ILE A 78 -9.85 -26.84 -10.18
N ASN A 79 -8.94 -26.94 -11.09
CA ASN A 79 -8.97 -26.34 -12.41
C ASN A 79 -9.02 -27.46 -13.48
N SER A 80 -10.16 -27.73 -14.14
CA SER A 80 -11.39 -27.00 -14.08
C SER A 80 -12.62 -27.87 -14.40
N VAL A 81 -13.78 -27.30 -14.16
CA VAL A 81 -15.04 -27.73 -14.76
C VAL A 81 -15.42 -26.74 -15.85
N ASN A 82 -16.31 -27.13 -16.76
CA ASN A 82 -16.95 -26.21 -17.72
C ASN A 82 -18.46 -26.52 -17.83
N GLY A 83 -19.18 -25.79 -18.66
CA GLY A 83 -20.61 -25.96 -18.86
C GLY A 83 -21.04 -27.26 -19.56
N LYS A 84 -20.11 -28.13 -20.00
CA LYS A 84 -20.44 -29.42 -20.59
C LYS A 84 -20.96 -30.38 -19.54
N GLN A 85 -22.11 -30.98 -19.82
CA GLN A 85 -22.77 -31.89 -18.88
C GLN A 85 -21.88 -33.05 -18.43
N GLU A 86 -21.11 -33.62 -19.35
CA GLU A 86 -20.24 -34.75 -19.10
C GLU A 86 -19.13 -34.38 -18.10
N ILE A 87 -18.50 -33.22 -18.30
CA ILE A 87 -17.41 -32.73 -17.42
C ILE A 87 -17.96 -32.42 -16.03
N MET A 88 -19.12 -31.75 -15.95
CA MET A 88 -19.73 -31.44 -14.64
C MET A 88 -20.06 -32.69 -13.84
N LYS A 89 -20.54 -33.79 -14.53
CA LYS A 89 -20.80 -35.08 -13.87
C LYS A 89 -19.56 -35.80 -13.36
N GLN A 90 -18.38 -35.50 -13.91
CA GLN A 90 -17.11 -36.08 -13.48
C GLN A 90 -16.46 -35.27 -12.36
N VAL A 91 -16.39 -33.94 -12.53
CA VAL A 91 -15.62 -33.06 -11.62
C VAL A 91 -16.39 -32.75 -10.32
N PHE A 92 -17.70 -32.48 -10.39
CA PHE A 92 -18.44 -32.09 -9.17
C PHE A 92 -18.49 -33.19 -8.09
N PRO A 93 -18.65 -34.51 -8.42
CA PRO A 93 -18.52 -35.54 -7.40
C PRO A 93 -17.15 -35.56 -6.71
N LEU A 94 -16.06 -35.34 -7.46
CA LEU A 94 -14.71 -35.24 -6.88
C LEU A 94 -14.58 -34.02 -5.98
N ALA A 95 -15.01 -32.85 -6.45
CA ALA A 95 -15.01 -31.63 -5.67
C ALA A 95 -15.83 -31.76 -4.37
N LYS A 96 -16.99 -32.42 -4.43
CA LYS A 96 -17.80 -32.71 -3.24
C LYS A 96 -17.11 -33.67 -2.27
N LYS A 97 -16.50 -34.74 -2.82
CA LYS A 97 -15.81 -35.77 -2.04
C LYS A 97 -14.62 -35.21 -1.25
N TYR A 98 -13.83 -34.33 -1.89
CA TYR A 98 -12.58 -33.81 -1.34
C TYR A 98 -12.69 -32.37 -0.78
N GLY A 99 -13.83 -31.69 -0.98
CA GLY A 99 -14.09 -30.35 -0.39
C GLY A 99 -13.37 -29.18 -1.09
N GLY A 100 -13.07 -29.30 -2.38
CA GLY A 100 -12.34 -28.27 -3.13
C GLY A 100 -13.15 -27.03 -3.52
N VAL A 101 -12.42 -25.96 -3.87
CA VAL A 101 -12.94 -24.83 -4.66
C VAL A 101 -12.82 -25.20 -6.14
N VAL A 102 -13.82 -24.91 -6.94
CA VAL A 102 -13.85 -25.31 -8.37
C VAL A 102 -13.79 -24.10 -9.28
N VAL A 103 -12.85 -24.10 -10.22
CA VAL A 103 -12.83 -23.16 -11.34
C VAL A 103 -13.79 -23.62 -12.41
N GLY A 104 -14.76 -22.76 -12.79
CA GLY A 104 -15.75 -23.02 -13.81
C GLY A 104 -15.50 -22.18 -15.07
N LEU A 105 -15.09 -22.82 -16.16
CA LEU A 105 -14.87 -22.14 -17.44
C LEU A 105 -16.22 -21.79 -18.11
N ALA A 106 -16.41 -20.53 -18.48
CA ALA A 106 -17.61 -20.04 -19.14
C ALA A 106 -17.68 -20.48 -20.62
N LEU A 107 -17.61 -21.80 -20.86
CA LEU A 107 -17.79 -22.49 -22.16
C LEU A 107 -18.62 -23.76 -21.99
N ASP A 108 -19.27 -24.22 -23.03
CA ASP A 108 -20.04 -25.48 -23.06
C ASP A 108 -19.86 -26.25 -24.36
N GLU A 109 -20.85 -27.04 -24.69
CA GLU A 109 -20.87 -27.90 -25.90
C GLU A 109 -20.74 -27.10 -27.21
N ASP A 110 -21.26 -25.85 -27.23
CA ASP A 110 -21.23 -24.95 -28.39
C ASP A 110 -19.95 -24.10 -28.43
N GLY A 111 -19.06 -24.24 -27.43
CA GLY A 111 -17.78 -23.53 -27.33
C GLY A 111 -17.82 -22.32 -26.39
N ILE A 112 -17.03 -21.30 -26.71
CA ILE A 112 -16.94 -20.08 -25.92
C ILE A 112 -17.88 -19.03 -26.52
N PRO A 113 -18.87 -18.52 -25.76
CA PRO A 113 -19.74 -17.47 -26.28
C PRO A 113 -19.00 -16.15 -26.51
N ASP A 114 -19.29 -15.49 -27.62
CA ASP A 114 -18.76 -14.17 -27.96
C ASP A 114 -19.44 -13.03 -27.18
N THR A 115 -20.54 -13.32 -26.47
CA THR A 115 -21.35 -12.33 -25.75
C THR A 115 -21.24 -12.50 -24.23
N VAL A 116 -21.42 -11.39 -23.52
CA VAL A 116 -21.48 -11.37 -22.06
C VAL A 116 -22.66 -12.23 -21.55
N GLU A 117 -23.82 -12.11 -22.17
CA GLU A 117 -25.04 -12.85 -21.82
C GLU A 117 -24.84 -14.37 -21.93
N GLY A 118 -24.17 -14.80 -22.99
CA GLY A 118 -23.85 -16.23 -23.19
C GLY A 118 -22.92 -16.76 -22.11
N ARG A 119 -21.86 -16.02 -21.78
CA ARG A 119 -20.92 -16.40 -20.68
C ARG A 119 -21.61 -16.43 -19.33
N LEU A 120 -22.49 -15.49 -19.04
CA LEU A 120 -23.29 -15.48 -17.82
C LEU A 120 -24.27 -16.64 -17.73
N ALA A 121 -24.91 -17.02 -18.85
CA ALA A 121 -25.83 -18.17 -18.90
C ALA A 121 -25.08 -19.47 -18.55
N ILE A 122 -23.87 -19.65 -19.09
CA ILE A 122 -23.05 -20.82 -18.77
C ILE A 122 -22.56 -20.76 -17.30
N ALA A 123 -22.13 -19.61 -16.81
CA ALA A 123 -21.77 -19.46 -15.41
C ALA A 123 -22.92 -19.86 -14.47
N GLU A 124 -24.15 -19.45 -14.77
CA GLU A 124 -25.33 -19.81 -13.98
C GLU A 124 -25.67 -21.32 -14.10
N LYS A 125 -25.48 -21.92 -15.29
CA LYS A 125 -25.58 -23.38 -15.48
C LYS A 125 -24.61 -24.14 -14.59
N ILE A 126 -23.33 -23.66 -14.50
CA ILE A 126 -22.29 -24.25 -13.66
C ILE A 126 -22.67 -24.11 -12.18
N TYR A 127 -23.10 -22.92 -11.73
CA TYR A 127 -23.52 -22.69 -10.36
C TYR A 127 -24.68 -23.60 -9.95
N LYS A 128 -25.77 -23.64 -10.73
CA LYS A 128 -26.96 -24.48 -10.44
C LYS A 128 -26.61 -25.96 -10.37
N THR A 129 -25.77 -26.41 -11.30
CA THR A 129 -25.36 -27.83 -11.33
C THR A 129 -24.47 -28.12 -10.11
N GLY A 130 -23.49 -27.27 -9.75
CA GLY A 130 -22.66 -27.43 -8.57
C GLY A 130 -23.47 -27.45 -7.28
N GLU A 131 -24.47 -26.58 -7.16
CA GLU A 131 -25.40 -26.55 -6.01
C GLU A 131 -26.18 -27.84 -5.88
N SER A 132 -26.59 -28.47 -7.01
CA SER A 132 -27.31 -29.77 -7.02
C SER A 132 -26.42 -30.91 -6.48
N TYR A 133 -25.09 -30.78 -6.59
CA TYR A 133 -24.12 -31.69 -5.97
C TYR A 133 -23.76 -31.29 -4.53
N GLY A 134 -24.35 -30.20 -4.01
CA GLY A 134 -24.10 -29.68 -2.66
C GLY A 134 -22.78 -28.93 -2.52
N ILE A 135 -22.29 -28.32 -3.60
CA ILE A 135 -21.16 -27.38 -3.61
C ILE A 135 -21.73 -25.97 -3.49
N ALA A 136 -21.32 -25.23 -2.49
CA ALA A 136 -21.81 -23.89 -2.26
C ALA A 136 -21.29 -22.93 -3.36
N ARG A 137 -22.13 -21.97 -3.79
CA ARG A 137 -21.78 -20.96 -4.82
C ARG A 137 -20.46 -20.24 -4.50
N LYS A 138 -20.15 -19.99 -3.22
CA LYS A 138 -18.90 -19.39 -2.77
C LYS A 138 -17.63 -20.21 -3.07
N ASP A 139 -17.82 -21.51 -3.31
CA ASP A 139 -16.73 -22.45 -3.61
C ASP A 139 -16.63 -22.75 -5.13
N ILE A 140 -17.35 -21.99 -5.95
CA ILE A 140 -17.25 -22.00 -7.41
C ILE A 140 -16.74 -20.62 -7.86
N VAL A 141 -15.62 -20.62 -8.59
CA VAL A 141 -14.98 -19.42 -9.13
C VAL A 141 -15.06 -19.47 -10.65
N ILE A 142 -15.69 -18.50 -11.28
CA ILE A 142 -15.90 -18.52 -12.74
C ILE A 142 -14.69 -17.93 -13.45
N ASP A 143 -14.12 -18.68 -14.39
CA ASP A 143 -13.23 -18.12 -15.41
C ASP A 143 -14.10 -17.56 -16.55
N ALA A 144 -14.11 -16.24 -16.67
CA ALA A 144 -14.83 -15.53 -17.71
C ALA A 144 -14.21 -15.68 -19.11
N LEU A 145 -13.07 -16.36 -19.20
CA LEU A 145 -12.28 -16.65 -20.39
C LEU A 145 -11.74 -15.41 -21.11
N THR A 146 -10.44 -15.23 -20.99
CA THR A 146 -9.71 -14.16 -21.69
C THR A 146 -9.32 -14.62 -23.09
N MET A 147 -9.98 -14.07 -24.11
CA MET A 147 -9.61 -14.28 -25.51
C MET A 147 -8.59 -13.24 -25.93
N THR A 148 -7.78 -13.54 -26.94
CA THR A 148 -6.72 -12.61 -27.38
C THR A 148 -7.26 -11.46 -28.23
N MET A 149 -6.72 -10.26 -27.96
CA MET A 149 -7.02 -9.07 -28.77
C MET A 149 -6.54 -9.18 -30.23
N SER A 150 -5.62 -10.10 -30.53
CA SER A 150 -5.13 -10.30 -31.89
C SER A 150 -6.17 -10.92 -32.83
N THR A 151 -7.17 -11.62 -32.29
CA THR A 151 -8.26 -12.28 -33.07
C THR A 151 -9.59 -11.57 -32.93
N ASP A 152 -9.83 -10.90 -31.78
CA ASP A 152 -11.08 -10.17 -31.51
C ASP A 152 -10.79 -8.88 -30.74
N SER A 153 -10.99 -7.74 -31.40
CA SER A 153 -10.77 -6.41 -30.83
C SER A 153 -11.72 -6.05 -29.67
N ASN A 154 -12.83 -6.79 -29.50
CA ASN A 154 -13.80 -6.57 -28.41
C ASN A 154 -13.60 -7.53 -27.22
N SER A 155 -12.68 -8.46 -27.32
CA SER A 155 -12.45 -9.51 -26.33
C SER A 155 -12.27 -8.97 -24.91
N ALA A 156 -11.45 -7.91 -24.74
CA ALA A 156 -11.24 -7.30 -23.42
C ALA A 156 -12.55 -6.79 -22.80
N ASN A 157 -13.39 -6.10 -23.58
CA ASN A 157 -14.66 -5.54 -23.09
C ASN A 157 -15.63 -6.65 -22.65
N VAL A 158 -15.76 -7.71 -23.46
CA VAL A 158 -16.63 -8.84 -23.12
C VAL A 158 -16.16 -9.52 -21.84
N THR A 159 -14.87 -9.77 -21.69
CA THR A 159 -14.31 -10.40 -20.49
C THR A 159 -14.50 -9.51 -19.25
N LEU A 160 -14.15 -8.21 -19.33
CA LEU A 160 -14.27 -7.28 -18.22
C LEU A 160 -15.73 -7.09 -17.78
N GLU A 161 -16.67 -6.99 -18.73
CA GLU A 161 -18.07 -6.84 -18.39
C GLU A 161 -18.65 -8.13 -17.78
N THR A 162 -18.24 -9.31 -18.25
CA THR A 162 -18.60 -10.59 -17.64
C THR A 162 -18.12 -10.67 -16.19
N VAL A 163 -16.86 -10.31 -15.92
CA VAL A 163 -16.30 -10.22 -14.56
C VAL A 163 -17.13 -9.28 -13.68
N ARG A 164 -17.45 -8.09 -14.18
CA ARG A 164 -18.22 -7.08 -13.44
C ARG A 164 -19.60 -7.58 -13.04
N ARG A 165 -20.32 -8.21 -13.98
CA ARG A 165 -21.67 -8.72 -13.70
C ARG A 165 -21.67 -9.92 -12.76
N ILE A 166 -20.71 -10.86 -12.89
CA ILE A 166 -20.56 -11.97 -11.94
C ILE A 166 -20.28 -11.41 -10.54
N LYS A 167 -19.39 -10.44 -10.43
CA LYS A 167 -19.08 -9.79 -9.15
C LYS A 167 -20.30 -9.09 -8.54
N ALA A 168 -21.07 -8.37 -9.36
CA ALA A 168 -22.30 -7.69 -8.92
C ALA A 168 -23.36 -8.67 -8.38
N GLN A 169 -23.36 -9.92 -8.87
CA GLN A 169 -24.22 -11.02 -8.39
C GLN A 169 -23.63 -11.76 -7.18
N GLY A 170 -22.55 -11.27 -6.57
CA GLY A 170 -21.88 -11.89 -5.42
C GLY A 170 -20.98 -13.09 -5.79
N GLY A 171 -20.78 -13.36 -7.09
CA GLY A 171 -19.87 -14.39 -7.57
C GLY A 171 -18.40 -14.03 -7.46
N ARG A 172 -17.52 -15.00 -7.67
CA ARG A 172 -16.07 -14.86 -7.74
C ARG A 172 -15.59 -15.24 -9.13
N THR A 173 -14.51 -14.57 -9.56
CA THR A 173 -13.94 -14.78 -10.90
C THR A 173 -12.43 -14.99 -10.83
N VAL A 174 -11.93 -15.76 -11.78
CA VAL A 174 -10.51 -15.94 -12.07
C VAL A 174 -10.28 -15.72 -13.56
N LEU A 175 -9.08 -15.32 -13.95
CA LEU A 175 -8.68 -15.17 -15.35
C LEU A 175 -7.25 -15.65 -15.58
N GLY A 176 -7.02 -16.36 -16.67
CA GLY A 176 -5.73 -16.50 -17.30
C GLY A 176 -5.36 -15.19 -18.01
N VAL A 177 -4.80 -14.23 -17.27
CA VAL A 177 -4.66 -12.82 -17.71
C VAL A 177 -3.80 -12.67 -18.95
N SER A 178 -2.75 -13.48 -19.08
CA SER A 178 -1.76 -13.37 -20.17
C SER A 178 -2.32 -13.71 -21.56
N ASN A 179 -3.48 -14.35 -21.63
CA ASN A 179 -4.11 -14.72 -22.91
C ASN A 179 -4.51 -13.48 -23.73
N ILE A 180 -4.84 -12.37 -23.07
CA ILE A 180 -5.26 -11.12 -23.73
C ILE A 180 -4.28 -10.63 -24.78
N SER A 181 -2.99 -10.79 -24.54
CA SER A 181 -1.90 -10.28 -25.38
C SER A 181 -1.25 -11.33 -26.29
N PHE A 182 -1.83 -12.53 -26.37
CA PHE A 182 -1.24 -13.59 -27.20
C PHE A 182 -1.14 -13.15 -28.66
N GLY A 183 0.03 -13.38 -29.29
CA GLY A 183 0.31 -12.97 -30.67
C GLY A 183 0.69 -11.49 -30.85
N LEU A 184 0.71 -10.68 -29.79
CA LEU A 184 1.08 -9.26 -29.86
C LEU A 184 2.52 -9.04 -29.40
N PRO A 185 3.21 -7.98 -29.90
CA PRO A 185 4.54 -7.61 -29.42
C PRO A 185 4.44 -6.95 -28.02
N GLN A 186 5.54 -6.95 -27.27
CA GLN A 186 5.62 -6.31 -25.95
C GLN A 186 4.45 -6.68 -25.02
N ARG A 187 4.15 -7.97 -24.95
CA ARG A 187 2.97 -8.53 -24.29
C ARG A 187 2.72 -8.00 -22.87
N GLU A 188 3.77 -7.79 -22.10
CA GLU A 188 3.65 -7.34 -20.69
C GLU A 188 2.98 -5.97 -20.57
N ILE A 189 3.15 -5.07 -21.54
CA ILE A 189 2.51 -3.75 -21.53
C ILE A 189 0.99 -3.90 -21.55
N ILE A 190 0.48 -4.72 -22.47
CA ILE A 190 -0.96 -4.96 -22.61
C ILE A 190 -1.49 -5.80 -21.45
N THR A 191 -0.74 -6.84 -21.06
CA THR A 191 -1.17 -7.77 -20.01
C THR A 191 -1.29 -7.06 -18.65
N SER A 192 -0.33 -6.23 -18.27
CA SER A 192 -0.35 -5.50 -17.00
C SER A 192 -1.46 -4.45 -16.95
N ALA A 193 -1.68 -3.73 -18.05
CA ALA A 193 -2.79 -2.79 -18.18
C ALA A 193 -4.16 -3.51 -18.06
N PHE A 194 -4.34 -4.61 -18.80
CA PHE A 194 -5.55 -5.40 -18.72
C PHE A 194 -5.77 -6.00 -17.33
N PHE A 195 -4.73 -6.44 -16.66
CA PHE A 195 -4.81 -6.96 -15.29
C PHE A 195 -5.35 -5.89 -14.33
N THR A 196 -4.86 -4.65 -14.43
CA THR A 196 -5.39 -3.53 -13.65
C THR A 196 -6.88 -3.28 -13.93
N MET A 197 -7.28 -3.29 -15.22
CA MET A 197 -8.69 -3.15 -15.62
C MET A 197 -9.56 -4.28 -15.08
N ALA A 198 -9.05 -5.52 -15.10
CA ALA A 198 -9.77 -6.69 -14.60
C ALA A 198 -9.96 -6.63 -13.07
N MET A 199 -8.94 -6.23 -12.32
CA MET A 199 -9.06 -5.99 -10.88
C MET A 199 -10.08 -4.89 -10.58
N GLN A 200 -10.09 -3.80 -11.35
CA GLN A 200 -11.09 -2.74 -11.24
C GLN A 200 -12.51 -3.21 -11.58
N ALA A 201 -12.65 -4.17 -12.52
CA ALA A 201 -13.93 -4.83 -12.80
C ALA A 201 -14.41 -5.77 -11.69
N GLY A 202 -13.55 -6.08 -10.69
CA GLY A 202 -13.86 -6.93 -9.55
C GLY A 202 -13.32 -8.34 -9.63
N LEU A 203 -12.27 -8.58 -10.44
CA LEU A 203 -11.58 -9.86 -10.52
C LEU A 203 -11.16 -10.33 -9.13
N SER A 204 -11.42 -11.59 -8.79
CA SER A 204 -11.13 -12.16 -7.48
C SER A 204 -9.75 -12.83 -7.43
N ALA A 205 -9.30 -13.42 -8.53
CA ALA A 205 -8.00 -14.04 -8.69
C ALA A 205 -7.49 -13.90 -10.14
N GLY A 206 -6.17 -13.77 -10.31
CA GLY A 206 -5.53 -13.75 -11.63
C GLY A 206 -4.43 -14.81 -11.71
N ILE A 207 -4.46 -15.65 -12.75
CA ILE A 207 -3.34 -16.55 -13.07
C ILE A 207 -2.33 -15.71 -13.84
N VAL A 208 -1.22 -15.38 -13.15
CA VAL A 208 -0.17 -14.49 -13.64
C VAL A 208 1.21 -15.01 -13.27
N ASN A 209 2.22 -14.56 -13.97
CA ASN A 209 3.60 -14.83 -13.57
C ASN A 209 4.03 -13.83 -12.46
N PRO A 210 4.20 -14.26 -11.21
CA PRO A 210 4.59 -13.37 -10.12
C PRO A 210 6.04 -12.86 -10.25
N ASN A 211 6.87 -13.50 -11.07
CA ASN A 211 8.22 -13.04 -11.36
C ASN A 211 8.26 -11.92 -12.42
N SER A 212 7.14 -11.61 -13.08
CA SER A 212 7.05 -10.44 -13.97
C SER A 212 6.89 -9.16 -13.14
N GLN A 213 7.88 -8.29 -13.23
CA GLN A 213 7.86 -7.01 -12.53
C GLN A 213 6.64 -6.16 -12.94
N ALA A 214 6.29 -6.14 -14.22
CA ALA A 214 5.15 -5.36 -14.71
C ALA A 214 3.82 -5.85 -14.12
N MET A 215 3.65 -7.18 -13.96
CA MET A 215 2.44 -7.77 -13.38
C MET A 215 2.32 -7.44 -11.89
N MET A 216 3.42 -7.59 -11.14
CA MET A 216 3.41 -7.29 -9.71
C MET A 216 3.30 -5.80 -9.43
N GLN A 217 3.89 -4.93 -10.26
CA GLN A 217 3.68 -3.49 -10.17
C GLN A 217 2.21 -3.10 -10.41
N ALA A 218 1.55 -3.70 -11.40
CA ALA A 218 0.13 -3.49 -11.64
C ALA A 218 -0.73 -3.89 -10.42
N TYR A 219 -0.44 -5.04 -9.83
CA TYR A 219 -1.11 -5.53 -8.63
C TYR A 219 -0.91 -4.62 -7.42
N ASP A 220 0.34 -4.29 -7.10
CA ASP A 220 0.67 -3.46 -5.94
C ASP A 220 0.11 -2.03 -6.09
N THR A 221 0.20 -1.46 -7.30
CA THR A 221 -0.39 -0.14 -7.61
C THR A 221 -1.92 -0.15 -7.46
N PHE A 222 -2.59 -1.20 -7.94
CA PHE A 222 -4.03 -1.35 -7.76
C PHE A 222 -4.41 -1.44 -6.28
N ARG A 223 -3.65 -2.16 -5.45
CA ARG A 223 -3.89 -2.24 -4.01
C ARG A 223 -3.81 -0.88 -3.34
N VAL A 224 -2.81 -0.07 -3.70
CA VAL A 224 -2.67 1.31 -3.19
C VAL A 224 -3.86 2.16 -3.59
N LEU A 225 -4.18 2.21 -4.90
CA LEU A 225 -5.27 3.04 -5.43
C LEU A 225 -6.65 2.60 -4.97
N GLY A 226 -6.84 1.30 -4.74
CA GLY A 226 -8.07 0.71 -4.23
C GLY A 226 -8.24 0.79 -2.71
N GLY A 227 -7.25 1.32 -1.97
CA GLY A 227 -7.29 1.41 -0.50
C GLY A 227 -7.06 0.08 0.22
N TYR A 228 -6.50 -0.94 -0.48
CA TYR A 228 -6.19 -2.26 0.09
C TYR A 228 -4.81 -2.33 0.74
N ASP A 229 -3.99 -1.31 0.57
CA ASP A 229 -2.68 -1.18 1.23
C ASP A 229 -2.76 -0.01 2.21
N ALA A 230 -2.93 -0.35 3.48
CA ALA A 230 -3.09 0.64 4.54
C ALA A 230 -1.88 1.58 4.58
N GLN A 231 -2.14 2.88 4.38
CA GLN A 231 -1.11 3.92 4.39
C GLN A 231 0.04 3.69 3.40
N CYS A 232 -0.20 2.91 2.35
CA CYS A 232 0.78 2.55 1.31
C CYS A 232 2.03 1.84 1.84
N MET A 233 1.97 1.21 3.01
CA MET A 233 3.15 0.68 3.69
C MET A 233 3.81 -0.46 2.92
N SER A 234 3.03 -1.42 2.41
CA SER A 234 3.59 -2.53 1.62
C SER A 234 4.24 -2.04 0.33
N TYR A 235 3.63 -1.03 -0.31
CA TYR A 235 4.17 -0.40 -1.52
C TYR A 235 5.49 0.33 -1.22
N VAL A 236 5.52 1.13 -0.17
CA VAL A 236 6.72 1.87 0.24
C VAL A 236 7.85 0.90 0.58
N GLU A 237 7.60 -0.15 1.37
CA GLU A 237 8.60 -1.17 1.73
C GLU A 237 9.21 -1.83 0.48
N LYS A 238 8.35 -2.21 -0.48
CA LYS A 238 8.78 -2.93 -1.69
C LYS A 238 9.52 -2.04 -2.68
N TYR A 239 9.07 -0.78 -2.88
CA TYR A 239 9.54 0.08 -3.96
C TYR A 239 10.51 1.20 -3.54
N SER A 240 10.67 1.48 -2.26
CA SER A 240 11.57 2.54 -1.77
C SER A 240 13.05 2.33 -2.16
N ALA A 241 13.48 1.09 -2.27
CA ALA A 241 14.85 0.73 -2.65
C ALA A 241 15.06 0.65 -4.17
N MET A 242 13.99 0.70 -4.97
CA MET A 242 14.10 0.68 -6.43
C MET A 242 14.59 2.04 -6.93
N LYS A 243 15.80 2.09 -7.48
CA LYS A 243 16.29 3.27 -8.20
C LYS A 243 15.39 3.50 -9.41
N VAL A 244 14.80 4.68 -9.51
CA VAL A 244 14.12 5.13 -10.71
C VAL A 244 15.18 5.16 -11.83
N VAL A 245 15.10 4.23 -12.77
CA VAL A 245 15.85 4.32 -14.00
C VAL A 245 15.20 5.42 -14.83
N SER A 246 15.59 6.67 -14.55
CA SER A 246 15.28 7.76 -15.46
C SER A 246 16.08 7.53 -16.73
N THR A 247 15.39 7.24 -17.82
CA THR A 247 15.94 7.22 -19.18
C THR A 247 16.31 8.64 -19.60
N THR A 248 17.32 9.22 -18.96
CA THR A 248 18.11 10.32 -19.52
C THR A 248 19.51 9.77 -19.71
N VAL A 249 19.82 9.48 -20.97
CA VAL A 249 21.18 9.14 -21.41
C VAL A 249 22.11 10.27 -21.01
N LYS A 250 22.90 10.08 -19.96
CA LYS A 250 24.21 10.73 -19.79
C LYS A 250 25.18 9.74 -19.19
N ALA A 251 26.29 9.60 -19.93
CA ALA A 251 27.37 8.74 -19.61
C ALA A 251 28.15 9.17 -18.37
N GLY A 252 28.62 8.17 -17.63
CA GLY A 252 29.81 8.22 -16.77
C GLY A 252 29.58 8.67 -15.35
N GLU A 253 29.60 7.74 -14.43
CA GLU A 253 30.60 7.64 -13.38
C GLU A 253 30.23 6.60 -12.30
N ALA A 254 31.26 6.11 -11.66
CA ALA A 254 31.40 4.86 -10.93
C ALA A 254 30.42 4.60 -9.76
N ALA A 255 30.15 3.31 -9.61
CA ALA A 255 29.47 2.71 -8.45
C ALA A 255 30.28 2.85 -7.17
N ASP A 256 29.68 3.37 -6.13
CA ASP A 256 30.13 3.15 -4.77
C ASP A 256 29.17 2.18 -4.06
N LYS A 257 29.76 1.11 -3.54
CA LYS A 257 29.08 0.05 -2.83
C LYS A 257 28.91 0.48 -1.37
N SER A 258 27.69 0.68 -0.92
CA SER A 258 27.42 0.71 0.50
C SER A 258 26.52 -0.47 0.90
N GLU A 259 27.00 -1.18 1.88
CA GLU A 259 26.56 -2.46 2.38
C GLU A 259 25.12 -2.45 2.92
N LYS A 260 24.42 -3.54 2.59
CA LYS A 260 23.14 -3.92 3.23
C LYS A 260 23.42 -4.35 4.66
N GLN A 261 22.86 -3.66 5.62
CA GLN A 261 22.59 -4.24 6.94
C GLN A 261 21.11 -4.60 7.04
N ALA A 262 20.84 -5.89 7.08
CA ALA A 262 19.55 -6.43 7.48
C ALA A 262 19.39 -6.25 9.01
N PRO A 263 18.22 -5.87 9.53
CA PRO A 263 18.01 -5.86 10.96
C PRO A 263 17.80 -7.30 11.45
N GLY A 264 18.78 -7.80 12.21
CA GLY A 264 18.66 -9.05 12.92
C GLY A 264 17.53 -9.02 13.96
N SER A 265 16.79 -10.11 14.00
CA SER A 265 15.82 -10.41 15.04
C SER A 265 16.52 -10.58 16.39
N THR A 266 16.35 -9.65 17.31
CA THR A 266 16.63 -9.85 18.73
C THR A 266 15.33 -9.80 19.50
N SER A 267 15.03 -10.90 20.17
CA SER A 267 14.00 -11.03 21.19
C SER A 267 14.42 -10.24 22.45
N GLY A 268 14.10 -8.96 22.46
CA GLY A 268 14.16 -8.05 23.59
C GLY A 268 13.06 -7.02 23.38
N GLY A 269 12.36 -6.62 24.45
CA GLY A 269 11.23 -5.69 24.38
C GLY A 269 11.53 -4.51 23.46
N MET A 270 10.61 -4.19 22.57
CA MET A 270 10.75 -3.13 21.57
C MET A 270 10.94 -1.79 22.30
N ASP A 271 12.01 -1.07 22.02
CA ASP A 271 12.29 0.23 22.63
C ASP A 271 11.36 1.33 22.06
N LEU A 272 11.22 2.44 22.77
CA LEU A 272 10.31 3.52 22.40
C LEU A 272 10.71 4.18 21.07
N LYS A 273 12.01 4.37 20.84
CA LYS A 273 12.52 4.93 19.57
C LYS A 273 12.11 4.06 18.38
N THR A 274 12.30 2.75 18.48
CA THR A 274 11.91 1.79 17.45
C THR A 274 10.39 1.82 17.23
N CYS A 275 9.58 1.90 18.28
CA CYS A 275 8.13 2.02 18.15
C CYS A 275 7.72 3.25 17.33
N ILE A 276 8.36 4.39 17.60
CA ILE A 276 8.07 5.66 16.91
C ILE A 276 8.55 5.60 15.45
N ILE A 277 9.80 5.19 15.22
CA ILE A 277 10.37 5.10 13.86
C ILE A 277 9.54 4.17 12.97
N LYS A 278 9.01 3.08 13.53
CA LYS A 278 8.14 2.14 12.82
C LYS A 278 6.65 2.54 12.81
N GLY A 279 6.28 3.65 13.43
CA GLY A 279 4.90 4.13 13.47
C GLY A 279 3.93 3.28 14.29
N LEU A 280 4.41 2.58 15.33
CA LEU A 280 3.62 1.65 16.13
C LEU A 280 2.95 2.38 17.31
N LYS A 281 1.75 2.90 17.09
CA LYS A 281 1.02 3.76 18.04
C LYS A 281 0.78 3.09 19.39
N GLU A 282 0.14 1.93 19.42
CA GLU A 282 -0.20 1.22 20.67
C GLU A 282 1.04 0.74 21.46
N PRO A 283 2.07 0.14 20.81
CA PRO A 283 3.32 -0.15 21.49
C PRO A 283 4.01 1.08 22.05
N ALA A 284 4.08 2.21 21.32
CA ALA A 284 4.68 3.45 21.78
C ALA A 284 4.01 3.94 23.08
N TYR A 285 2.68 3.98 23.12
CA TYR A 285 1.94 4.36 24.33
C TYR A 285 2.27 3.45 25.54
N LYS A 286 2.23 2.13 25.34
CA LYS A 286 2.48 1.15 26.41
C LYS A 286 3.91 1.21 26.93
N VAL A 287 4.90 1.32 26.03
CA VAL A 287 6.31 1.42 26.38
C VAL A 287 6.57 2.72 27.16
N THR A 288 5.98 3.84 26.69
CA THR A 288 6.10 5.12 27.40
C THR A 288 5.52 5.04 28.81
N LYS A 289 4.34 4.45 28.99
CA LYS A 289 3.75 4.26 30.33
C LYS A 289 4.68 3.45 31.26
N LYS A 290 5.27 2.38 30.75
CA LYS A 290 6.20 1.58 31.53
C LYS A 290 7.46 2.36 31.88
N MET A 291 8.00 3.15 30.95
CA MET A 291 9.19 3.98 31.21
C MET A 291 8.93 5.06 32.26
N LEU A 292 7.70 5.59 32.34
CA LEU A 292 7.30 6.59 33.34
C LEU A 292 7.25 6.05 34.78
N GLU A 293 7.31 4.73 34.97
CA GLU A 293 7.48 4.12 36.31
C GLU A 293 8.91 4.27 36.83
N GLU A 294 9.91 4.40 35.93
CA GLU A 294 11.33 4.38 36.26
C GLU A 294 12.07 5.71 35.93
N LYS A 295 11.53 6.48 34.95
CA LYS A 295 12.16 7.68 34.42
C LYS A 295 11.26 8.91 34.55
N GLU A 296 11.91 10.08 34.71
CA GLU A 296 11.18 11.34 34.72
C GLU A 296 10.59 11.67 33.31
N PRO A 297 9.39 12.29 33.25
CA PRO A 297 8.72 12.63 32.00
C PRO A 297 9.59 13.42 31.01
N LEU A 298 10.30 14.44 31.48
CA LEU A 298 11.17 15.27 30.65
C LEU A 298 12.37 14.49 30.09
N GLU A 299 12.87 13.52 30.83
CA GLU A 299 13.96 12.66 30.35
C GLU A 299 13.48 11.82 29.16
N ILE A 300 12.30 11.19 29.27
CA ILE A 300 11.71 10.37 28.17
C ILE A 300 11.50 11.23 26.93
N ILE A 301 10.97 12.44 27.09
CA ILE A 301 10.78 13.37 25.97
C ILE A 301 12.10 13.63 25.26
N ASN A 302 13.13 14.05 26.02
CA ASN A 302 14.38 14.53 25.46
C ASN A 302 15.31 13.41 24.97
N THR A 303 15.24 12.20 25.56
CA THR A 303 16.14 11.10 25.19
C THR A 303 15.52 10.10 24.21
N GLU A 304 14.19 10.02 24.15
CA GLU A 304 13.50 8.99 23.37
C GLU A 304 12.58 9.60 22.29
N LEU A 305 11.58 10.43 22.70
CA LEU A 305 10.55 10.92 21.78
C LEU A 305 11.11 11.88 20.73
N VAL A 306 11.81 12.94 21.17
CA VAL A 306 12.37 13.96 20.28
C VAL A 306 13.46 13.38 19.37
N PRO A 307 14.44 12.59 19.86
CA PRO A 307 15.43 11.97 18.96
C PRO A 307 14.85 11.00 17.94
N ALA A 308 13.76 10.27 18.27
CA ALA A 308 13.09 9.41 17.32
C ALA A 308 12.44 10.21 16.19
N LEU A 309 11.74 11.31 16.51
CA LEU A 309 11.17 12.22 15.53
C LEU A 309 12.23 12.88 14.65
N ASP A 310 13.38 13.23 15.21
CA ASP A 310 14.52 13.81 14.48
C ASP A 310 15.10 12.81 13.46
N ILE A 311 15.21 11.53 13.83
CA ILE A 311 15.61 10.46 12.90
C ILE A 311 14.62 10.34 11.74
N VAL A 312 13.31 10.35 12.05
CA VAL A 312 12.23 10.24 11.05
C VAL A 312 12.24 11.47 10.13
N GLY A 313 12.38 12.69 10.68
CA GLY A 313 12.45 13.91 9.91
C GLY A 313 13.64 13.94 8.96
N LYS A 314 14.84 13.60 9.45
CA LYS A 314 16.04 13.47 8.62
C LYS A 314 15.92 12.38 7.55
N GLY A 315 15.23 11.28 7.86
CA GLY A 315 14.95 10.23 6.90
C GLY A 315 14.03 10.72 5.79
N PHE A 316 13.02 11.51 6.11
CA PHE A 316 12.13 12.13 5.14
C PHE A 316 12.85 13.15 4.24
N GLU A 317 13.67 14.05 4.84
CA GLU A 317 14.50 15.01 4.09
C GLU A 317 15.45 14.33 3.10
N LYS A 318 16.06 13.21 3.50
CA LYS A 318 16.98 12.42 2.67
C LYS A 318 16.28 11.52 1.65
N GLY A 319 14.95 11.45 1.64
CA GLY A 319 14.17 10.57 0.78
C GLY A 319 14.33 9.08 1.10
N THR A 320 14.78 8.73 2.30
CA THR A 320 14.85 7.35 2.81
C THR A 320 13.60 6.95 3.60
N MET A 321 12.77 7.91 3.96
CA MET A 321 11.42 7.71 4.50
C MET A 321 10.40 8.49 3.67
N PHE A 322 9.17 7.99 3.61
CA PHE A 322 8.11 8.55 2.80
C PHE A 322 6.99 9.13 3.66
N LEU A 323 6.13 9.96 3.05
CA LEU A 323 5.07 10.67 3.76
C LEU A 323 4.19 9.76 4.64
N PRO A 324 3.72 8.58 4.18
CA PRO A 324 2.93 7.69 5.05
C PRO A 324 3.69 7.25 6.31
N GLN A 325 4.97 6.94 6.19
CA GLN A 325 5.82 6.56 7.31
C GLN A 325 6.02 7.72 8.29
N LEU A 326 6.25 8.94 7.77
CA LEU A 326 6.33 10.15 8.58
C LEU A 326 5.05 10.37 9.40
N LEU A 327 3.88 10.25 8.78
CA LEU A 327 2.59 10.43 9.45
C LEU A 327 2.35 9.36 10.52
N MET A 328 2.66 8.09 10.23
CA MET A 328 2.55 7.01 11.21
C MET A 328 3.48 7.22 12.40
N SER A 329 4.72 7.62 12.15
CA SER A 329 5.70 7.92 13.21
C SER A 329 5.24 9.09 14.07
N ALA A 330 4.68 10.12 13.46
CA ALA A 330 4.10 11.26 14.17
C ALA A 330 2.92 10.85 15.08
N GLU A 331 2.01 9.98 14.59
CA GLU A 331 0.91 9.44 15.41
C GLU A 331 1.41 8.53 16.55
N ALA A 332 2.47 7.75 16.33
CA ALA A 332 3.08 6.94 17.37
C ALA A 332 3.75 7.83 18.45
N ALA A 333 4.45 8.88 18.04
CA ALA A 333 5.03 9.85 18.96
C ALA A 333 3.92 10.58 19.76
N LYS A 334 2.85 11.00 19.10
CA LYS A 334 1.69 11.62 19.76
C LYS A 334 1.09 10.72 20.86
N ALA A 335 1.03 9.41 20.63
CA ALA A 335 0.58 8.46 21.64
C ALA A 335 1.56 8.39 22.83
N GLY A 336 2.87 8.45 22.58
CA GLY A 336 3.89 8.58 23.63
C GLY A 336 3.75 9.87 24.44
N PHE A 337 3.58 11.01 23.77
CA PHE A 337 3.34 12.31 24.45
C PHE A 337 2.02 12.30 25.26
N ALA A 338 0.97 11.64 24.75
CA ALA A 338 -0.29 11.50 25.49
C ALA A 338 -0.09 10.72 26.81
N ALA A 339 0.69 9.64 26.79
CA ALA A 339 1.01 8.88 28.02
C ALA A 339 1.81 9.72 29.03
N VAL A 340 2.76 10.53 28.54
CA VAL A 340 3.51 11.48 29.39
C VAL A 340 2.57 12.51 30.00
N LYS A 341 1.68 13.09 29.20
CA LYS A 341 0.72 14.10 29.64
C LYS A 341 -0.22 13.56 30.72
N GLU A 342 -0.83 12.39 30.49
CA GLU A 342 -1.69 11.73 31.46
C GLU A 342 -0.99 11.50 32.80
N PHE A 343 0.28 11.10 32.77
CA PHE A 343 1.08 10.88 33.96
C PHE A 343 1.37 12.20 34.71
N MET A 344 1.71 13.28 33.98
CA MET A 344 1.96 14.59 34.58
C MET A 344 0.70 15.21 35.18
N GLU A 345 -0.44 15.10 34.50
CA GLU A 345 -1.75 15.53 35.00
C GLU A 345 -2.13 14.79 36.27
N ALA A 346 -1.90 13.46 36.34
CA ALA A 346 -2.13 12.66 37.53
C ALA A 346 -1.23 13.05 38.72
N LYS A 347 -0.03 13.58 38.45
CA LYS A 347 0.89 14.11 39.47
C LYS A 347 0.69 15.60 39.80
N GLY A 348 -0.27 16.30 39.14
CA GLY A 348 -0.60 17.70 39.40
C GLY A 348 0.45 18.69 38.87
N SER A 349 1.27 18.28 37.90
CA SER A 349 2.26 19.17 37.25
C SER A 349 1.69 19.71 35.93
N ASP A 350 1.55 21.03 35.81
CA ASP A 350 1.22 21.73 34.57
C ASP A 350 2.35 21.59 33.53
N GLN A 351 2.00 21.13 32.31
CA GLN A 351 2.93 21.16 31.18
C GLN A 351 3.21 22.60 30.78
N GLN A 352 4.44 23.10 30.96
CA GLN A 352 4.86 24.32 30.26
C GLN A 352 4.92 24.01 28.77
N LYS A 353 3.90 24.51 27.98
CA LYS A 353 3.96 24.52 26.53
C LYS A 353 5.17 25.33 26.09
N LYS A 354 5.92 24.87 25.07
CA LYS A 354 7.11 25.56 24.55
C LYS A 354 6.78 26.93 23.92
N GLY A 355 5.54 27.17 23.54
CA GLY A 355 5.06 28.42 22.94
C GLY A 355 3.86 28.17 22.02
N THR A 356 3.19 29.26 21.63
CA THR A 356 2.06 29.22 20.70
C THR A 356 2.51 29.53 19.28
N VAL A 357 2.03 28.74 18.31
CA VAL A 357 2.29 28.93 16.88
C VAL A 357 0.97 29.01 16.16
N VAL A 358 0.73 30.07 15.38
CA VAL A 358 -0.43 30.18 14.48
C VAL A 358 -0.03 29.69 13.11
N ILE A 359 -0.87 28.86 12.47
CA ILE A 359 -0.63 28.41 11.10
C ILE A 359 -1.88 28.62 10.23
N ALA A 360 -1.65 28.94 8.95
CA ALA A 360 -2.73 29.12 7.97
C ALA A 360 -2.28 28.79 6.54
N THR A 361 -3.21 28.29 5.73
CA THR A 361 -3.08 28.34 4.27
C THR A 361 -3.75 29.64 3.77
N VAL A 362 -3.01 30.40 3.00
CA VAL A 362 -3.41 31.76 2.61
C VAL A 362 -4.68 31.79 1.76
N LYS A 363 -5.34 32.96 1.71
CA LYS A 363 -6.57 33.18 0.94
C LYS A 363 -6.42 32.74 -0.51
N GLY A 364 -7.46 32.05 -1.01
CA GLY A 364 -7.52 31.52 -2.38
C GLY A 364 -6.81 30.18 -2.54
N ASP A 365 -6.09 29.68 -1.53
CA ASP A 365 -5.41 28.38 -1.59
C ASP A 365 -6.12 27.34 -0.72
N ILE A 366 -6.46 26.22 -1.33
CA ILE A 366 -7.16 25.09 -0.67
C ILE A 366 -6.23 23.93 -0.32
N HIS A 367 -4.94 24.02 -0.68
CA HIS A 367 -3.98 22.96 -0.48
C HIS A 367 -3.37 23.06 0.93
N ASP A 368 -3.78 22.17 1.82
CA ASP A 368 -3.41 22.22 3.24
C ASP A 368 -2.56 21.04 3.73
N ILE A 369 -2.22 20.09 2.87
CA ILE A 369 -1.44 18.89 3.25
C ILE A 369 -0.11 19.29 3.88
N GLY A 370 0.64 20.18 3.25
CA GLY A 370 1.94 20.67 3.77
C GLY A 370 1.79 21.34 5.14
N LYS A 371 0.79 22.21 5.30
CA LYS A 371 0.46 22.88 6.56
C LYS A 371 0.11 21.87 7.65
N ASN A 372 -0.70 20.84 7.32
CA ASN A 372 -1.11 19.83 8.28
C ASN A 372 0.07 18.96 8.76
N ILE A 373 1.06 18.69 7.90
CA ILE A 373 2.30 18.04 8.30
C ILE A 373 3.07 18.89 9.30
N VAL A 374 3.25 20.19 9.00
CA VAL A 374 3.90 21.15 9.92
C VAL A 374 3.17 21.20 11.25
N LYS A 375 1.83 21.25 11.26
CA LYS A 375 1.01 21.19 12.46
C LYS A 375 1.34 19.99 13.34
N VAL A 376 1.24 18.79 12.75
CA VAL A 376 1.47 17.53 13.48
C VAL A 376 2.87 17.50 14.07
N LEU A 377 3.88 17.94 13.34
CA LEU A 377 5.24 17.98 13.83
C LEU A 377 5.40 19.00 14.98
N LEU A 378 4.93 20.22 14.84
CA LEU A 378 5.00 21.23 15.89
C LEU A 378 4.28 20.78 17.18
N GLU A 379 3.08 20.20 17.05
CA GLU A 379 2.35 19.63 18.18
C GLU A 379 3.16 18.55 18.90
N ASN A 380 3.82 17.66 18.11
CA ASN A 380 4.68 16.60 18.68
C ASN A 380 5.96 17.12 19.34
N TYR A 381 6.44 18.31 18.92
CA TYR A 381 7.57 18.97 19.55
C TYR A 381 7.18 19.82 20.78
N GLY A 382 5.90 19.79 21.17
CA GLY A 382 5.38 20.41 22.39
C GLY A 382 4.92 21.86 22.23
N TYR A 383 4.69 22.33 21.00
CA TYR A 383 4.08 23.62 20.71
C TYR A 383 2.56 23.58 20.76
N ASP A 384 1.95 24.71 21.14
CA ASP A 384 0.51 24.92 21.04
C ASP A 384 0.18 25.47 19.64
N VAL A 385 -0.38 24.63 18.77
CA VAL A 385 -0.61 25.03 17.37
C VAL A 385 -2.07 25.44 17.16
N ILE A 386 -2.26 26.69 16.79
CA ILE A 386 -3.56 27.24 16.40
C ILE A 386 -3.66 27.21 14.87
N ASP A 387 -4.39 26.25 14.37
CA ASP A 387 -4.61 26.04 12.93
C ASP A 387 -5.85 26.78 12.47
N LEU A 388 -5.68 27.80 11.64
CA LEU A 388 -6.78 28.59 11.08
C LEU A 388 -7.44 27.92 9.86
N GLY A 389 -6.85 26.82 9.35
CA GLY A 389 -7.38 26.10 8.21
C GLY A 389 -6.80 26.60 6.88
N LYS A 390 -7.63 26.55 5.85
CA LYS A 390 -7.29 26.92 4.46
C LYS A 390 -8.16 28.05 3.95
N ASP A 391 -7.70 28.72 2.89
CA ASP A 391 -8.41 29.89 2.30
C ASP A 391 -8.66 31.00 3.32
N VAL A 392 -7.66 31.28 4.17
CA VAL A 392 -7.82 32.18 5.32
C VAL A 392 -7.54 33.62 4.90
N PRO A 393 -8.50 34.56 5.11
CA PRO A 393 -8.29 35.95 4.82
C PRO A 393 -7.14 36.58 5.63
N PRO A 394 -6.36 37.54 5.06
CA PRO A 394 -5.25 38.20 5.74
C PRO A 394 -5.64 38.84 7.08
N GLU A 395 -6.83 39.43 7.16
CA GLU A 395 -7.37 40.08 8.34
C GLU A 395 -7.57 39.10 9.48
N THR A 396 -8.14 37.91 9.19
CA THR A 396 -8.39 36.85 10.15
C THR A 396 -7.06 36.31 10.73
N VAL A 397 -6.04 36.18 9.88
CA VAL A 397 -4.70 35.77 10.34
C VAL A 397 -4.11 36.81 11.28
N ALA A 398 -4.15 38.10 10.89
CA ALA A 398 -3.59 39.19 11.71
C ALA A 398 -4.32 39.34 13.06
N GLU A 399 -5.65 39.29 13.07
CA GLU A 399 -6.48 39.32 14.27
C GLU A 399 -6.12 38.16 15.23
N LYS A 400 -5.97 36.93 14.70
CA LYS A 400 -5.68 35.77 15.53
C LYS A 400 -4.26 35.80 16.12
N VAL A 401 -3.29 36.27 15.35
CA VAL A 401 -1.92 36.49 15.86
C VAL A 401 -1.89 37.50 17.01
N VAL A 402 -2.65 38.60 16.89
CA VAL A 402 -2.77 39.62 17.94
C VAL A 402 -3.50 39.04 19.17
N GLU A 403 -4.66 38.39 18.97
CA GLU A 403 -5.47 37.79 20.05
C GLU A 403 -4.67 36.80 20.89
N THR A 404 -3.87 35.97 20.23
CA THR A 404 -3.11 34.91 20.90
C THR A 404 -1.72 35.35 21.34
N HIS A 405 -1.30 36.55 20.94
CA HIS A 405 0.06 37.05 21.11
C HIS A 405 1.12 36.07 20.64
N ALA A 406 0.83 35.34 19.54
CA ALA A 406 1.69 34.30 19.03
C ALA A 406 3.05 34.84 18.57
N PRO A 407 4.17 34.27 19.05
CA PRO A 407 5.50 34.68 18.63
C PRO A 407 5.90 34.19 17.25
N LEU A 408 5.18 33.20 16.71
CA LEU A 408 5.45 32.60 15.39
C LEU A 408 4.16 32.37 14.61
N LEU A 409 4.19 32.77 13.34
CA LEU A 409 3.17 32.52 12.33
C LEU A 409 3.76 31.68 11.20
N GLY A 410 3.10 30.57 10.83
CA GLY A 410 3.41 29.77 9.64
C GLY A 410 2.39 29.99 8.55
N LEU A 411 2.83 30.36 7.35
CA LEU A 411 1.97 30.52 6.18
C LEU A 411 2.32 29.51 5.08
N SER A 412 1.30 28.93 4.45
CA SER A 412 1.44 27.96 3.36
C SER A 412 0.73 28.44 2.10
N ALA A 413 1.38 28.26 0.93
CA ALA A 413 0.78 28.43 -0.39
C ALA A 413 1.36 27.42 -1.37
N LEU A 414 0.50 26.79 -2.18
CA LEU A 414 0.91 25.82 -3.21
C LEU A 414 0.75 26.34 -4.63
N MET A 415 -0.03 27.40 -4.87
CA MET A 415 -0.26 27.98 -6.19
C MET A 415 0.45 29.34 -6.33
N THR A 416 1.05 29.58 -7.49
CA THR A 416 1.70 30.86 -7.81
C THR A 416 0.73 32.03 -7.75
N THR A 417 -0.54 31.81 -8.08
CA THR A 417 -1.61 32.83 -8.05
C THR A 417 -1.99 33.25 -6.62
N THR A 418 -1.73 32.44 -5.61
CA THR A 418 -2.11 32.72 -4.22
C THR A 418 -0.96 33.31 -3.39
N VAL A 419 0.25 33.33 -3.93
CA VAL A 419 1.43 33.88 -3.24
C VAL A 419 1.30 35.38 -3.00
N VAL A 420 0.56 36.10 -3.85
CA VAL A 420 0.24 37.54 -3.65
C VAL A 420 -0.56 37.74 -2.35
N ASN A 421 -1.46 36.81 -2.02
CA ASN A 421 -2.21 36.88 -0.75
C ASN A 421 -1.33 36.56 0.47
N MET A 422 -0.23 35.82 0.29
CA MET A 422 0.77 35.62 1.34
C MET A 422 1.52 36.93 1.66
N GLU A 423 1.93 37.68 0.64
CA GLU A 423 2.56 38.98 0.81
C GLU A 423 1.63 39.95 1.54
N GLU A 424 0.36 40.01 1.14
CA GLU A 424 -0.64 40.85 1.80
C GLU A 424 -0.85 40.45 3.26
N THR A 425 -0.90 39.14 3.54
CA THR A 425 -0.99 38.61 4.92
C THR A 425 0.20 39.03 5.76
N ILE A 426 1.41 38.88 5.22
CA ILE A 426 2.65 39.31 5.91
C ILE A 426 2.59 40.80 6.21
N ARG A 427 2.20 41.61 5.25
CA ARG A 427 2.10 43.08 5.40
C ARG A 427 1.13 43.46 6.52
N GLN A 428 -0.04 42.84 6.59
CA GLN A 428 -1.02 43.08 7.65
C GLN A 428 -0.53 42.64 9.03
N VAL A 429 0.06 41.44 9.12
CA VAL A 429 0.62 40.92 10.37
C VAL A 429 1.77 41.80 10.87
N ARG A 430 2.67 42.25 9.98
CA ARG A 430 3.76 43.16 10.36
C ARG A 430 3.26 44.46 10.95
N LYS A 431 2.12 45.00 10.43
CA LYS A 431 1.50 46.21 10.94
C LYS A 431 0.82 45.99 12.30
N ALA A 432 0.12 44.86 12.48
CA ALA A 432 -0.68 44.59 13.67
C ALA A 432 0.12 43.94 14.81
N ALA A 433 1.11 43.07 14.47
CA ALA A 433 1.88 42.25 15.41
C ALA A 433 3.39 42.26 15.03
N PRO A 434 4.10 43.37 15.19
CA PRO A 434 5.51 43.51 14.76
C PRO A 434 6.47 42.57 15.50
N TRP A 435 6.06 42.00 16.64
CA TRP A 435 6.82 41.00 17.42
C TRP A 435 6.78 39.60 16.79
N CYS A 436 5.73 39.29 15.99
CA CYS A 436 5.53 37.96 15.46
C CYS A 436 6.52 37.66 14.33
N LYS A 437 7.24 36.55 14.46
CA LYS A 437 8.09 36.03 13.40
C LYS A 437 7.27 35.23 12.41
N ILE A 438 7.61 35.32 11.12
CA ILE A 438 6.84 34.72 10.05
C ILE A 438 7.69 33.75 9.26
N VAL A 439 7.28 32.47 9.26
CA VAL A 439 7.83 31.43 8.41
C VAL A 439 6.87 31.11 7.28
N VAL A 440 7.40 31.02 6.06
CA VAL A 440 6.61 30.69 4.87
C VAL A 440 7.10 29.38 4.27
N GLY A 441 6.15 28.59 3.73
CA GLY A 441 6.43 27.31 3.06
C GLY A 441 5.43 27.02 1.95
N GLY A 442 5.82 26.13 1.05
CA GLY A 442 4.98 25.69 -0.06
C GLY A 442 5.80 25.41 -1.32
N ALA A 443 5.30 24.50 -2.18
CA ALA A 443 6.06 24.00 -3.32
C ALA A 443 6.41 25.02 -4.39
N VAL A 444 5.69 26.15 -4.43
CA VAL A 444 5.94 27.24 -5.42
C VAL A 444 6.84 28.34 -4.87
N LEU A 445 7.22 28.27 -3.60
CA LEU A 445 8.06 29.27 -2.97
C LEU A 445 9.53 28.97 -3.13
N THR A 446 10.33 30.03 -3.25
CA THR A 446 11.78 29.98 -3.17
C THR A 446 12.26 30.89 -2.05
N LYS A 447 13.51 30.72 -1.63
CA LYS A 447 14.09 31.58 -0.59
C LYS A 447 14.11 33.04 -1.02
N GLU A 448 14.47 33.30 -2.27
CA GLU A 448 14.54 34.65 -2.85
C GLU A 448 13.17 35.34 -2.81
N TYR A 449 12.11 34.58 -3.10
CA TYR A 449 10.76 35.11 -3.04
C TYR A 449 10.30 35.37 -1.60
N ALA A 450 10.60 34.44 -0.68
CA ALA A 450 10.30 34.61 0.74
C ALA A 450 10.97 35.87 1.32
N ASP A 451 12.23 36.12 0.96
CA ASP A 451 12.97 37.30 1.36
C ASP A 451 12.34 38.57 0.76
N MET A 452 11.89 38.53 -0.51
CA MET A 452 11.24 39.65 -1.20
C MET A 452 9.91 40.07 -0.56
N ILE A 453 9.09 39.09 -0.12
CA ILE A 453 7.81 39.36 0.55
C ILE A 453 7.94 39.66 2.05
N GLY A 454 9.16 39.70 2.58
CA GLY A 454 9.44 40.11 3.96
C GLY A 454 9.17 39.03 5.01
N ALA A 455 9.24 37.74 4.65
CA ALA A 455 9.22 36.64 5.60
C ALA A 455 10.53 36.57 6.42
N ASP A 456 10.49 36.13 7.68
CA ASP A 456 11.68 35.96 8.49
C ASP A 456 12.42 34.65 8.16
N TYR A 457 11.67 33.66 7.67
CA TYR A 457 12.25 32.35 7.35
C TYR A 457 11.50 31.65 6.23
N TYR A 458 12.23 30.93 5.39
CA TYR A 458 11.70 30.02 4.37
C TYR A 458 11.90 28.59 4.80
N GLY A 459 10.82 27.88 5.09
CA GLY A 459 10.81 26.45 5.36
C GLY A 459 10.67 25.66 4.06
N LYS A 460 11.79 25.16 3.52
CA LYS A 460 11.79 24.31 2.33
C LYS A 460 11.00 23.01 2.56
N ASP A 461 10.98 22.55 3.80
CA ASP A 461 10.24 21.38 4.27
C ASP A 461 9.68 21.60 5.67
N ALA A 462 8.86 20.66 6.13
CA ALA A 462 8.17 20.80 7.40
C ALA A 462 9.13 20.78 8.62
N MET A 463 10.24 20.05 8.55
CA MET A 463 11.21 19.98 9.64
C MET A 463 11.99 21.27 9.81
N GLN A 464 12.30 21.97 8.73
CA GLN A 464 12.95 23.29 8.82
C GLN A 464 12.09 24.31 9.56
N THR A 465 10.76 24.24 9.41
CA THR A 465 9.83 25.06 10.20
C THR A 465 9.92 24.73 11.69
N VAL A 466 10.02 23.46 12.04
CA VAL A 466 10.20 23.02 13.44
C VAL A 466 11.53 23.50 14.01
N TYR A 467 12.64 23.32 13.29
CA TYR A 467 13.96 23.79 13.73
C TYR A 467 14.00 25.31 13.92
N TYR A 468 13.32 26.05 13.03
CA TYR A 468 13.19 27.48 13.19
C TYR A 468 12.39 27.85 14.46
N ALA A 469 11.27 27.19 14.71
CA ALA A 469 10.49 27.38 15.93
C ALA A 469 11.33 27.07 17.19
N GLU A 470 12.12 26.00 17.18
CA GLU A 470 13.01 25.65 18.27
C GLU A 470 14.12 26.72 18.51
N SER A 471 14.73 27.21 17.43
CA SER A 471 15.76 28.25 17.51
C SER A 471 15.21 29.56 18.05
N LEU A 472 13.96 29.89 17.74
CA LEU A 472 13.30 31.13 18.13
C LEU A 472 12.82 31.09 19.58
N LEU A 473 12.19 29.99 19.99
CA LEU A 473 11.40 29.91 21.22
C LEU A 473 12.19 29.25 22.37
N ASN A 474 13.21 28.41 22.08
CA ASN A 474 14.10 27.87 23.11
C ASN A 474 15.22 28.85 23.54
N ASN A 475 15.59 29.84 22.69
CA ASN A 475 16.59 30.87 23.03
C ASN A 475 15.99 32.08 23.77
N GLY A 476 14.68 32.13 23.98
CA GLY A 476 14.00 33.22 24.69
C GLY A 476 13.96 33.10 26.22
N GLY A 477 14.54 32.02 26.79
CA GLY A 477 14.57 31.78 28.24
C GLY A 477 15.82 32.31 28.99
N ALA A 478 16.67 33.07 28.29
CA ALA A 478 17.83 33.70 28.94
C ALA A 478 17.78 35.23 28.72
N LYS A 479 16.90 35.91 29.45
CA LYS A 479 17.04 37.31 29.88
C LYS A 479 16.22 37.55 31.14
#